data_558aa4ecf54c6d9db9c82cbe54c7e9d2
#
_entry.id   558aa4ecf54c6d9db9c82cbe54c7e9d2
#
_cell.length_a   1.000
_cell.length_b   1.000
_cell.length_c   1.000
_cell.angle_alpha   90.00
_cell.angle_beta   90.00
_cell.angle_gamma   90.00
#
_symmetry.space_group_name_H-M   'P 1'
#
loop_
_entity.id
_entity.type
_entity.pdbx_description
1 polymer ?
#
loop_
_entity_poly.entity_id
_entity_poly.type
_entity_poly.pdbx_seq_one_letter_code
_entity_poly.pdbx_strand_id
1 'polypeptide(L)'
;MPIRFPLPTGILLSWCIPLDKSTKKLTIREITLFAVLGALTFALQVVMAPLPNIEPVSLLVMIFAAVFGWKSLYPIYIFVVMEILFYGISTWNIYYLYVWTVLALAAIFMRKQTNPLAWALLGAVYGLFFGALCGIVDIFIGGFGYAAAKWVSGIPFDLLHCGGNFGMALILFKPLRGIVERLYVGMRR
;
A
#
# COMPACT_ATOMS: atom_id res chain seq x y z
N MET A 1 10.72 -31.59 40.07
CA MET A 1 11.38 -30.37 39.55
C MET A 1 10.68 -30.03 38.23
N PRO A 2 9.77 -29.05 38.15
CA PRO A 2 9.09 -28.70 36.89
C PRO A 2 9.95 -27.73 36.10
N ILE A 3 10.27 -28.12 34.88
CA ILE A 3 10.99 -27.29 33.90
C ILE A 3 10.08 -26.17 33.45
N ARG A 4 10.31 -24.94 33.90
CA ARG A 4 9.65 -23.72 33.37
C ARG A 4 10.37 -23.32 32.08
N PHE A 5 9.69 -23.50 30.94
CA PHE A 5 10.07 -22.82 29.71
C PHE A 5 9.72 -21.32 29.84
N PRO A 6 10.66 -20.41 29.66
CA PRO A 6 10.36 -19.00 29.60
C PRO A 6 9.64 -18.73 28.27
N LEU A 7 8.35 -18.36 28.36
CA LEU A 7 7.64 -17.79 27.22
C LEU A 7 8.35 -16.48 26.79
N PRO A 8 8.57 -16.26 25.50
CA PRO A 8 9.19 -15.02 25.05
C PRO A 8 8.21 -13.85 25.25
N THR A 9 8.39 -13.13 26.36
CA THR A 9 7.61 -11.95 26.76
C THR A 9 7.81 -10.74 25.83
N GLY A 10 8.46 -10.93 24.67
CA GLY A 10 8.78 -9.85 23.72
C GLY A 10 7.73 -9.58 22.66
N ILE A 11 6.69 -10.41 22.51
CA ILE A 11 5.77 -10.33 21.35
C ILE A 11 4.58 -9.37 21.58
N LEU A 12 4.26 -9.01 22.84
CA LEU A 12 3.08 -8.21 23.16
C LEU A 12 3.30 -6.68 23.25
N LEU A 13 4.55 -6.19 23.14
CA LEU A 13 4.86 -4.77 23.31
C LEU A 13 5.01 -3.98 22.00
N SER A 14 4.90 -4.62 20.82
CA SER A 14 5.12 -3.92 19.53
C SER A 14 3.87 -3.25 18.94
N TRP A 15 2.70 -3.41 19.55
CA TRP A 15 1.43 -2.96 18.96
C TRP A 15 1.08 -1.49 19.22
N CYS A 16 1.84 -0.79 20.03
CA CYS A 16 1.68 0.63 20.30
C CYS A 16 2.94 1.40 19.91
N ILE A 17 3.25 1.50 18.61
CA ILE A 17 4.16 2.55 18.16
C ILE A 17 3.36 3.86 18.30
N PRO A 18 3.73 4.79 19.21
CA PRO A 18 3.06 6.07 19.32
C PRO A 18 3.13 6.75 17.96
N LEU A 19 2.05 7.41 17.55
CA LEU A 19 2.14 8.39 16.47
C LEU A 19 3.17 9.42 16.92
N ASP A 20 4.40 9.29 16.44
CA ASP A 20 5.39 10.32 16.62
C ASP A 20 4.87 11.55 15.84
N LYS A 21 4.23 12.47 16.57
CA LYS A 21 3.82 13.80 16.08
C LYS A 21 5.03 14.67 15.79
N SER A 22 6.24 14.14 16.01
CA SER A 22 7.48 14.83 15.76
C SER A 22 7.68 14.96 14.25
N THR A 23 7.70 16.19 13.78
CA THR A 23 8.26 16.63 12.49
C THR A 23 9.77 16.41 12.43
N LYS A 24 10.29 15.35 13.06
CA LYS A 24 11.71 15.01 13.01
C LYS A 24 12.11 14.76 11.57
N LYS A 25 13.17 15.43 11.15
CA LYS A 25 13.82 15.21 9.85
C LYS A 25 14.05 13.72 9.64
N LEU A 26 13.88 13.25 8.40
CA LEU A 26 14.17 11.86 8.05
C LEU A 26 15.65 11.58 8.33
N THR A 27 15.91 10.43 8.92
CA THR A 27 17.29 9.94 9.05
C THR A 27 17.76 9.35 7.72
N ILE A 28 19.07 9.32 7.49
CA ILE A 28 19.66 8.69 6.29
C ILE A 28 19.18 7.24 6.16
N ARG A 29 19.07 6.50 7.26
CA ARG A 29 18.57 5.12 7.27
C ARG A 29 17.11 5.03 6.80
N GLU A 30 16.25 5.97 7.24
CA GLU A 30 14.85 6.02 6.78
C GLU A 30 14.76 6.37 5.28
N ILE A 31 15.57 7.31 4.80
CA ILE A 31 15.62 7.67 3.38
C ILE A 31 16.00 6.46 2.54
N THR A 32 17.07 5.75 2.93
CA THR A 32 17.51 4.54 2.23
C THR A 32 16.42 3.45 2.23
N LEU A 33 15.79 3.19 3.39
CA LEU A 33 14.70 2.22 3.46
C LEU A 33 13.56 2.57 2.52
N PHE A 34 13.09 3.81 2.56
CA PHE A 34 11.95 4.24 1.73
C PHE A 34 12.28 4.21 0.25
N ALA A 35 13.53 4.55 -0.13
CA ALA A 35 14.00 4.42 -1.50
C ALA A 35 13.98 2.97 -1.99
N VAL A 36 14.51 2.06 -1.18
CA VAL A 36 14.53 0.61 -1.50
C VAL A 36 13.11 0.04 -1.58
N LEU A 37 12.23 0.40 -0.64
CA LEU A 37 10.85 -0.08 -0.64
C LEU A 37 10.04 0.45 -1.82
N GLY A 38 10.22 1.72 -2.21
CA GLY A 38 9.58 2.29 -3.39
C GLY A 38 10.06 1.63 -4.69
N ALA A 39 11.38 1.44 -4.83
CA ALA A 39 11.97 0.75 -5.97
C ALA A 39 11.54 -0.73 -6.04
N LEU A 40 11.46 -1.42 -4.89
CA LEU A 40 10.97 -2.79 -4.83
C LEU A 40 9.49 -2.89 -5.24
N THR A 41 8.66 -1.93 -4.82
CA THR A 41 7.25 -1.86 -5.23
C THR A 41 7.14 -1.76 -6.74
N PHE A 42 7.90 -0.87 -7.37
CA PHE A 42 7.97 -0.73 -8.81
C PHE A 42 8.44 -2.03 -9.49
N ALA A 43 9.55 -2.61 -9.03
CA ALA A 43 10.08 -3.85 -9.60
C ALA A 43 9.06 -5.01 -9.54
N LEU A 44 8.35 -5.15 -8.43
CA LEU A 44 7.31 -6.18 -8.27
C LEU A 44 6.11 -5.93 -9.19
N GLN A 45 5.70 -4.67 -9.40
CA GLN A 45 4.66 -4.35 -10.37
C GLN A 45 5.08 -4.73 -11.78
N VAL A 46 6.31 -4.38 -12.20
CA VAL A 46 6.82 -4.74 -13.54
C VAL A 46 6.87 -6.25 -13.74
N VAL A 47 7.34 -7.01 -12.74
CA VAL A 47 7.39 -8.48 -12.79
C VAL A 47 5.99 -9.09 -12.90
N MET A 48 5.00 -8.50 -12.24
CA MET A 48 3.62 -8.99 -12.24
C MET A 48 2.76 -8.38 -13.36
N ALA A 49 3.28 -7.50 -14.20
CA ALA A 49 2.57 -6.88 -15.31
C ALA A 49 1.84 -7.86 -16.27
N PRO A 50 2.30 -9.12 -16.48
CA PRO A 50 1.55 -10.09 -17.26
C PRO A 50 0.22 -10.55 -16.63
N LEU A 51 0.00 -10.27 -15.34
CA LEU A 51 -1.22 -10.61 -14.60
C LEU A 51 -2.09 -9.34 -14.48
N PRO A 52 -3.12 -9.15 -15.32
CA PRO A 52 -3.87 -7.90 -15.33
C PRO A 52 -4.53 -7.64 -13.97
N ASN A 53 -4.26 -6.48 -13.38
CA ASN A 53 -4.80 -6.02 -12.10
C ASN A 53 -4.59 -6.96 -10.90
N ILE A 54 -3.64 -7.90 -11.00
CA ILE A 54 -3.14 -8.69 -9.88
C ILE A 54 -1.74 -8.21 -9.58
N GLU A 55 -1.63 -7.21 -8.71
CA GLU A 55 -0.37 -6.53 -8.42
C GLU A 55 -0.17 -6.31 -6.91
N PRO A 56 1.06 -6.32 -6.42
CA PRO A 56 1.33 -6.21 -4.99
C PRO A 56 1.28 -4.77 -4.47
N VAL A 57 1.08 -3.77 -5.35
CA VAL A 57 1.16 -2.35 -4.99
C VAL A 57 0.17 -1.99 -3.89
N SER A 58 -1.11 -2.35 -4.06
CA SER A 58 -2.14 -2.09 -3.05
C SER A 58 -1.78 -2.70 -1.69
N LEU A 59 -1.29 -3.93 -1.68
CA LEU A 59 -0.84 -4.61 -0.46
C LEU A 59 0.32 -3.87 0.21
N LEU A 60 1.34 -3.48 -0.57
CA LEU A 60 2.52 -2.78 -0.05
C LEU A 60 2.18 -1.39 0.46
N VAL A 61 1.32 -0.63 -0.24
CA VAL A 61 0.81 0.66 0.22
C VAL A 61 0.12 0.52 1.58
N MET A 62 -0.76 -0.47 1.74
CA MET A 62 -1.43 -0.75 3.03
C MET A 62 -0.43 -1.09 4.13
N ILE A 63 0.59 -1.91 3.85
CA ILE A 63 1.63 -2.28 4.81
C ILE A 63 2.46 -1.04 5.20
N PHE A 64 2.91 -0.25 4.23
CA PHE A 64 3.68 0.96 4.50
C PHE A 64 2.89 1.95 5.35
N ALA A 65 1.60 2.14 5.02
CA ALA A 65 0.71 3.02 5.77
C ALA A 65 0.49 2.53 7.21
N ALA A 66 0.31 1.22 7.39
CA ALA A 66 0.13 0.61 8.71
C ALA A 66 1.38 0.75 9.58
N VAL A 67 2.60 0.62 9.00
CA VAL A 67 3.87 0.64 9.74
C VAL A 67 4.41 2.05 9.93
N PHE A 68 4.46 2.85 8.85
CA PHE A 68 5.12 4.17 8.85
C PHE A 68 4.17 5.33 9.11
N GLY A 69 2.84 5.10 9.05
CA GLY A 69 1.86 6.17 9.12
C GLY A 69 2.06 7.17 7.97
N TRP A 70 2.09 8.47 8.27
CA TRP A 70 2.28 9.51 7.24
C TRP A 70 3.59 9.42 6.46
N LYS A 71 4.63 8.81 7.05
CA LYS A 71 5.90 8.59 6.35
C LYS A 71 5.78 7.56 5.22
N SER A 72 4.69 6.80 5.13
CA SER A 72 4.43 5.89 4.00
C SER A 72 4.34 6.59 2.66
N LEU A 73 4.01 7.88 2.64
CA LEU A 73 3.96 8.65 1.40
C LEU A 73 5.33 8.73 0.69
N TYR A 74 6.44 8.64 1.42
CA TYR A 74 7.77 8.63 0.79
C TYR A 74 7.98 7.43 -0.14
N PRO A 75 7.90 6.17 0.31
CA PRO A 75 8.07 5.03 -0.60
C PRO A 75 6.97 4.98 -1.67
N ILE A 76 5.74 5.43 -1.39
CA ILE A 76 4.65 5.49 -2.36
C ILE A 76 5.00 6.46 -3.50
N TYR A 77 5.44 7.67 -3.20
CA TYR A 77 5.77 8.63 -4.26
C TYR A 77 7.10 8.33 -4.96
N ILE A 78 8.04 7.65 -4.29
CA ILE A 78 9.22 7.10 -4.99
C ILE A 78 8.77 6.08 -6.04
N PHE A 79 7.85 5.18 -5.71
CA PHE A 79 7.25 4.27 -6.67
C PHE A 79 6.60 5.01 -7.84
N VAL A 80 5.77 6.04 -7.57
CA VAL A 80 5.12 6.85 -8.63
C VAL A 80 6.15 7.55 -9.53
N VAL A 81 7.24 8.07 -8.95
CA VAL A 81 8.34 8.66 -9.73
C VAL A 81 9.02 7.62 -10.61
N MET A 82 9.26 6.41 -10.12
CA MET A 82 9.82 5.31 -10.91
C MET A 82 8.93 4.94 -12.09
N GLU A 83 7.59 4.94 -11.90
CA GLU A 83 6.61 4.74 -12.98
C GLU A 83 6.76 5.81 -14.08
N ILE A 84 6.85 7.08 -13.68
CA ILE A 84 7.03 8.20 -14.63
C ILE A 84 8.35 8.06 -15.39
N LEU A 85 9.44 7.72 -14.69
CA LEU A 85 10.76 7.59 -15.31
C LEU A 85 10.84 6.41 -16.31
N PHE A 86 10.13 5.34 -16.05
CA PHE A 86 10.20 4.13 -16.85
C PHE A 86 9.19 4.14 -18.01
N TYR A 87 7.94 4.52 -17.77
CA TYR A 87 6.86 4.49 -18.77
C TYR A 87 6.59 5.85 -19.43
N GLY A 88 7.24 6.92 -18.94
CA GLY A 88 6.99 8.27 -19.42
C GLY A 88 5.74 8.90 -18.80
N ILE A 89 5.47 10.15 -19.20
CA ILE A 89 4.32 10.92 -18.71
C ILE A 89 3.05 10.47 -19.45
N SER A 90 2.04 10.07 -18.69
CA SER A 90 0.75 9.63 -19.21
C SER A 90 -0.38 9.99 -18.24
N THR A 91 -1.62 9.79 -18.64
CA THR A 91 -2.79 10.00 -17.78
C THR A 91 -2.74 9.13 -16.51
N TRP A 92 -2.13 7.94 -16.59
CA TRP A 92 -1.94 7.05 -15.44
C TRP A 92 -1.16 7.70 -14.31
N ASN A 93 -0.18 8.54 -14.62
CA ASN A 93 0.59 9.23 -13.60
C ASN A 93 -0.28 10.20 -12.79
N ILE A 94 -1.27 10.85 -13.44
CA ILE A 94 -2.21 11.74 -12.76
C ILE A 94 -3.07 10.95 -11.78
N TYR A 95 -3.58 9.76 -12.18
CA TYR A 95 -4.32 8.89 -11.27
C TYR A 95 -3.45 8.46 -10.09
N TYR A 96 -2.21 8.05 -10.33
CA TYR A 96 -1.28 7.55 -9.32
C TYR A 96 -0.89 8.58 -8.26
N LEU A 97 -0.96 9.88 -8.59
CA LEU A 97 -0.71 10.94 -7.62
C LEU A 97 -1.70 10.93 -6.44
N TYR A 98 -2.93 10.47 -6.64
CA TYR A 98 -3.94 10.50 -5.58
C TYR A 98 -4.52 9.14 -5.19
N VAL A 99 -4.68 8.19 -6.11
CA VAL A 99 -5.33 6.91 -5.80
C VAL A 99 -4.58 6.14 -4.70
N TRP A 100 -3.24 6.11 -4.76
CA TRP A 100 -2.42 5.49 -3.73
C TRP A 100 -2.46 6.25 -2.41
N THR A 101 -2.57 7.57 -2.46
CA THR A 101 -2.75 8.40 -1.27
C THR A 101 -4.09 8.12 -0.59
N VAL A 102 -5.17 7.95 -1.34
CA VAL A 102 -6.49 7.57 -0.79
C VAL A 102 -6.40 6.23 -0.05
N LEU A 103 -5.77 5.22 -0.67
CA LEU A 103 -5.56 3.92 -0.01
C LEU A 103 -4.69 4.05 1.24
N ALA A 104 -3.60 4.82 1.16
CA ALA A 104 -2.71 5.05 2.30
C ALA A 104 -3.44 5.71 3.47
N LEU A 105 -4.29 6.72 3.21
CA LEU A 105 -5.10 7.37 4.23
C LEU A 105 -6.05 6.38 4.90
N ALA A 106 -6.81 5.60 4.13
CA ALA A 106 -7.70 4.57 4.67
C ALA A 106 -6.92 3.57 5.55
N ALA A 107 -5.75 3.12 5.08
CA ALA A 107 -4.88 2.21 5.82
C ALA A 107 -4.30 2.84 7.10
N ILE A 108 -3.96 4.14 7.10
CA ILE A 108 -3.51 4.86 8.30
C ILE A 108 -4.63 4.89 9.36
N PHE A 109 -5.88 5.12 8.98
CA PHE A 109 -7.00 5.06 9.92
C PHE A 109 -7.18 3.67 10.52
N MET A 110 -6.94 2.61 9.71
CA MET A 110 -7.05 1.22 10.13
C MET A 110 -5.77 0.66 10.80
N ARG A 111 -4.71 1.44 10.99
CA ARG A 111 -3.38 0.94 11.44
C ARG A 111 -3.38 0.14 12.75
N LYS A 112 -4.35 0.37 13.64
CA LYS A 112 -4.55 -0.37 14.89
C LYS A 112 -5.24 -1.71 14.68
N GLN A 113 -5.78 -1.97 13.49
CA GLN A 113 -6.46 -3.22 13.18
C GLN A 113 -5.45 -4.36 13.06
N THR A 114 -5.78 -5.48 13.70
CA THR A 114 -4.94 -6.69 13.74
C THR A 114 -5.51 -7.84 12.93
N ASN A 115 -6.80 -7.78 12.60
CA ASN A 115 -7.47 -8.85 11.85
C ASN A 115 -7.09 -8.80 10.36
N PRO A 116 -6.47 -9.85 9.80
CA PRO A 116 -6.12 -9.92 8.38
C PRO A 116 -7.32 -9.76 7.44
N LEU A 117 -8.49 -10.25 7.85
CA LEU A 117 -9.71 -10.15 7.06
C LEU A 117 -10.13 -8.68 6.85
N ALA A 118 -9.96 -7.83 7.86
CA ALA A 118 -10.27 -6.40 7.73
C ALA A 118 -9.35 -5.71 6.69
N TRP A 119 -8.08 -6.11 6.62
CA TRP A 119 -7.14 -5.63 5.61
C TRP A 119 -7.45 -6.17 4.22
N ALA A 120 -7.85 -7.45 4.14
CA ALA A 120 -8.30 -8.06 2.90
C ALA A 120 -9.55 -7.35 2.34
N LEU A 121 -10.52 -7.04 3.21
CA LEU A 121 -11.72 -6.29 2.83
C LEU A 121 -11.39 -4.85 2.38
N LEU A 122 -10.47 -4.16 3.06
CA LEU A 122 -10.01 -2.83 2.61
C LEU A 122 -9.42 -2.90 1.20
N GLY A 123 -8.52 -3.86 0.95
CA GLY A 123 -7.91 -4.05 -0.36
C GLY A 123 -8.94 -4.41 -1.44
N ALA A 124 -9.91 -5.28 -1.10
CA ALA A 124 -10.98 -5.67 -2.00
C ALA A 124 -11.88 -4.49 -2.40
N VAL A 125 -12.36 -3.73 -1.41
CA VAL A 125 -13.20 -2.55 -1.66
C VAL A 125 -12.43 -1.52 -2.48
N TYR A 126 -11.16 -1.26 -2.14
CA TYR A 126 -10.33 -0.35 -2.91
C TYR A 126 -10.17 -0.81 -4.37
N GLY A 127 -9.88 -2.09 -4.60
CA GLY A 127 -9.75 -2.65 -5.95
C GLY A 127 -11.04 -2.56 -6.74
N LEU A 128 -12.19 -2.82 -6.11
CA LEU A 128 -13.51 -2.75 -6.75
C LEU A 128 -13.87 -1.32 -7.21
N PHE A 129 -13.41 -0.30 -6.49
CA PHE A 129 -13.68 1.10 -6.81
C PHE A 129 -12.50 1.82 -7.47
N PHE A 130 -11.45 1.10 -7.87
CA PHE A 130 -10.25 1.70 -8.46
C PHE A 130 -10.56 2.47 -9.75
N GLY A 131 -11.32 1.86 -10.66
CA GLY A 131 -11.76 2.52 -11.90
C GLY A 131 -12.64 3.75 -11.64
N ALA A 132 -13.52 3.69 -10.64
CA ALA A 132 -14.34 4.84 -10.23
C ALA A 132 -13.47 5.98 -9.67
N LEU A 133 -12.43 5.67 -8.91
CA LEU A 133 -11.46 6.67 -8.44
C LEU A 133 -10.74 7.33 -9.63
N CYS A 134 -10.27 6.56 -10.60
CA CYS A 134 -9.68 7.09 -11.84
C CYS A 134 -10.66 7.98 -12.62
N GLY A 135 -11.93 7.64 -12.58
CA GLY A 135 -13.02 8.39 -13.22
C GLY A 135 -13.11 9.86 -12.79
N ILE A 136 -12.61 10.22 -11.60
CA ILE A 136 -12.57 11.61 -11.13
C ILE A 136 -11.81 12.50 -12.12
N VAL A 137 -10.64 12.08 -12.57
CA VAL A 137 -9.84 12.82 -13.58
C VAL A 137 -10.45 12.67 -14.97
N ASP A 138 -11.02 11.50 -15.28
CA ASP A 138 -11.67 11.26 -16.58
C ASP A 138 -12.84 12.22 -16.82
N ILE A 139 -13.55 12.67 -15.78
CA ILE A 139 -14.59 13.70 -15.89
C ILE A 139 -14.02 15.01 -16.43
N PHE A 140 -12.82 15.39 -16.00
CA PHE A 140 -12.17 16.62 -16.48
C PHE A 140 -11.60 16.48 -17.89
N ILE A 141 -11.29 15.25 -18.34
CA ILE A 141 -10.73 14.98 -19.67
C ILE A 141 -11.84 14.94 -20.75
N GLY A 142 -12.92 14.20 -20.49
CA GLY A 142 -13.95 13.92 -21.48
C GLY A 142 -15.38 14.08 -21.01
N GLY A 143 -15.60 14.63 -19.80
CA GLY A 143 -16.90 14.81 -19.20
C GLY A 143 -17.45 13.54 -18.55
N PHE A 144 -18.62 13.68 -17.91
CA PHE A 144 -19.24 12.60 -17.13
C PHE A 144 -19.57 11.36 -17.97
N GLY A 145 -20.06 11.54 -19.19
CA GLY A 145 -20.39 10.40 -20.07
C GLY A 145 -19.18 9.56 -20.44
N TYR A 146 -18.05 10.21 -20.72
CA TYR A 146 -16.78 9.53 -20.98
C TYR A 146 -16.28 8.74 -19.76
N ALA A 147 -16.26 9.39 -18.60
CA ALA A 147 -15.84 8.77 -17.35
C ALA A 147 -16.72 7.56 -16.98
N ALA A 148 -18.04 7.69 -17.10
CA ALA A 148 -18.97 6.59 -16.84
C ALA A 148 -18.78 5.41 -17.81
N ALA A 149 -18.66 5.70 -19.11
CA ALA A 149 -18.43 4.64 -20.11
C ALA A 149 -17.10 3.90 -19.87
N LYS A 150 -16.05 4.64 -19.56
CA LYS A 150 -14.72 4.08 -19.26
C LYS A 150 -14.74 3.23 -17.99
N TRP A 151 -15.38 3.69 -16.92
CA TRP A 151 -15.53 2.92 -15.69
C TRP A 151 -16.31 1.64 -15.91
N VAL A 152 -17.48 1.71 -16.58
CA VAL A 152 -18.30 0.53 -16.89
C VAL A 152 -17.51 -0.51 -17.70
N SER A 153 -16.74 -0.08 -18.71
CA SER A 153 -15.87 -0.98 -19.48
C SER A 153 -14.71 -1.56 -18.64
N GLY A 154 -14.31 -0.89 -17.58
CA GLY A 154 -13.27 -1.27 -16.64
C GLY A 154 -13.73 -2.25 -15.54
N ILE A 155 -15.04 -2.46 -15.34
CA ILE A 155 -15.57 -3.32 -14.25
C ILE A 155 -14.93 -4.72 -14.20
N PRO A 156 -14.69 -5.43 -15.32
CA PRO A 156 -14.01 -6.73 -15.26
C PRO A 156 -12.62 -6.65 -14.63
N PHE A 157 -11.87 -5.57 -14.90
CA PHE A 157 -10.55 -5.33 -14.32
C PHE A 157 -10.64 -4.95 -12.84
N ASP A 158 -11.64 -4.16 -12.44
CA ASP A 158 -11.91 -3.83 -11.03
C ASP A 158 -12.26 -5.08 -10.23
N LEU A 159 -12.99 -6.05 -10.82
CA LEU A 159 -13.28 -7.34 -10.18
C LEU A 159 -12.03 -8.20 -9.98
N LEU A 160 -11.12 -8.24 -10.96
CA LEU A 160 -9.83 -8.92 -10.82
C LEU A 160 -8.96 -8.24 -9.75
N HIS A 161 -8.95 -6.91 -9.72
CA HIS A 161 -8.23 -6.12 -8.71
C HIS A 161 -8.81 -6.36 -7.31
N CYS A 162 -10.14 -6.40 -7.18
CA CYS A 162 -10.83 -6.76 -5.93
C CYS A 162 -10.40 -8.13 -5.43
N GLY A 163 -10.51 -9.17 -6.26
CA GLY A 163 -10.17 -10.55 -5.89
C GLY A 163 -8.68 -10.73 -5.60
N GLY A 164 -7.81 -10.15 -6.42
CA GLY A 164 -6.35 -10.18 -6.25
C GLY A 164 -5.92 -9.53 -4.95
N ASN A 165 -6.41 -8.31 -4.67
CA ASN A 165 -6.12 -7.60 -3.43
C ASN A 165 -6.64 -8.32 -2.20
N PHE A 166 -7.86 -8.88 -2.28
CA PHE A 166 -8.42 -9.68 -1.19
C PHE A 166 -7.53 -10.87 -0.85
N GLY A 167 -7.21 -11.70 -1.85
CA GLY A 167 -6.41 -12.91 -1.65
C GLY A 167 -4.99 -12.60 -1.15
N MET A 168 -4.31 -11.64 -1.79
CA MET A 168 -2.97 -11.25 -1.39
C MET A 168 -2.94 -10.67 0.03
N ALA A 169 -3.87 -9.77 0.37
CA ALA A 169 -3.89 -9.17 1.70
C ALA A 169 -4.25 -10.20 2.78
N LEU A 170 -5.19 -11.13 2.52
CA LEU A 170 -5.57 -12.15 3.47
C LEU A 170 -4.38 -13.04 3.87
N ILE A 171 -3.54 -13.40 2.90
CA ILE A 171 -2.41 -14.33 3.10
C ILE A 171 -1.14 -13.58 3.51
N LEU A 172 -0.80 -12.49 2.82
CA LEU A 172 0.52 -11.87 2.88
C LEU A 172 0.60 -10.64 3.80
N PHE A 173 -0.52 -9.98 4.13
CA PHE A 173 -0.47 -8.75 4.90
C PHE A 173 0.23 -8.92 6.26
N LYS A 174 -0.18 -9.94 7.04
CA LYS A 174 0.36 -10.17 8.38
C LYS A 174 1.86 -10.51 8.39
N PRO A 175 2.34 -11.48 7.58
CA PRO A 175 3.77 -11.82 7.57
C PRO A 175 4.63 -10.67 7.03
N LEU A 176 4.23 -10.01 5.93
CA LEU A 176 5.01 -8.91 5.35
C LEU A 176 5.02 -7.67 6.25
N ARG A 177 3.88 -7.32 6.87
CA ARG A 177 3.84 -6.27 7.88
C ARG A 177 4.85 -6.54 8.99
N GLY A 178 4.90 -7.76 9.53
CA GLY A 178 5.85 -8.13 10.57
C GLY A 178 7.32 -8.00 10.15
N ILE A 179 7.65 -8.29 8.89
CA ILE A 179 9.00 -8.10 8.34
C ILE A 179 9.33 -6.60 8.28
N VAL A 180 8.46 -5.80 7.69
CA VAL A 180 8.68 -4.34 7.54
C VAL A 180 8.77 -3.65 8.90
N GLU A 181 7.94 -4.03 9.88
CA GLU A 181 8.03 -3.52 11.26
C GLU A 181 9.39 -3.82 11.90
N ARG A 182 9.88 -5.07 11.78
CA ARG A 182 11.20 -5.45 12.36
C ARG A 182 12.34 -4.66 11.73
N LEU A 183 12.33 -4.50 10.42
CA LEU A 183 13.32 -3.70 9.70
C LEU A 183 13.31 -2.25 10.18
N TYR A 184 12.12 -1.66 10.30
CA TYR A 184 11.98 -0.26 10.71
C TYR A 184 12.39 -0.02 12.16
N VAL A 185 11.99 -0.91 13.09
CA VAL A 185 12.38 -0.82 14.50
C VAL A 185 13.89 -1.06 14.67
N GLY A 186 14.46 -2.03 13.94
CA GLY A 186 15.91 -2.33 14.00
C GLY A 186 16.78 -1.15 13.56
N MET A 187 16.30 -0.31 12.64
CA MET A 187 17.04 0.88 12.18
C MET A 187 16.95 2.08 13.13
N ARG A 188 15.96 2.11 14.01
CA ARG A 188 15.76 3.20 14.98
C ARG A 188 16.57 3.01 16.28
N ARG A 189 17.14 1.84 16.46
CA ARG A 189 18.12 1.53 17.52
C ARG A 189 19.52 1.90 17.08
#